data_6d4b713e44f06727d20920a76e7890d7
#
_entry.id   6d4b713e44f06727d20920a76e7890d7
#
_cell.length_a   1.000
_cell.length_b   1.000
_cell.length_c   1.000
_cell.angle_alpha   90.00
_cell.angle_beta   90.00
_cell.angle_gamma   90.00
#
_symmetry.space_group_name_H-M   'P 1'
#
loop_
_entity.id
_entity.type
_entity.pdbx_description
1 polymer ?
#
loop_
_entity_poly.entity_id
_entity_poly.type
_entity_poly.pdbx_seq_one_letter_code
_entity_poly.pdbx_strand_id
1 'polypeptide(L)'
;MRPLLFLAALTATSFSQTQKQSDFYTIDSIPLPPGEVMEIGSIALMPGDKVAVTTRRGDLWICEGAYGDDLTKVKWTRFTQGLHEPLGMYWKDGSLYLTQRPELSRIQDTDGDGLADVFETINSDWGITGDYHEYAFGSSPDKNGDVWITLCLTGSFNANADWRGWTLRVTPDGKMIPTCSGIRSPGGIGFNPEGDVFYTDNQGTWNGSSSLKWLKPGSFQGNPVGNKSHTLAGLPAPPEPTGPSRILTERLKTPEFIPPAVILPHGKIGQSPTAIEPDLTGGKFGLGAGQVYVGEQTHSQVQRVFLEKVNGFYQGAVFHFLEGFQCGIIPAKLDARGVLFVGGSNRGWASRGNQPFSFDRVKWNGKTPFEMVTMSAKPDGFNLTFTEPVDAKSASDPASYSMEAWTYIYHKDYGSPEVDQATPIVKSATVAPDGKSVRLVIEGLVRGHVHHLKAPGVKSASGLTLWHPEAFYTLNEIPQ
;
A
#
# COMPACT_ATOMS: atom_id res chain seq x y z
N MET A 1 -8.28 70.70 28.73
CA MET A 1 -8.59 69.28 28.91
C MET A 1 -8.53 68.55 27.55
N ARG A 2 -7.53 67.76 27.31
CA ARG A 2 -7.41 66.96 26.08
C ARG A 2 -7.84 65.51 26.43
N PRO A 3 -8.67 64.80 25.62
CA PRO A 3 -9.03 63.44 25.89
C PRO A 3 -7.89 62.49 25.42
N LEU A 4 -7.46 61.62 26.30
CA LEU A 4 -6.61 60.45 25.95
C LEU A 4 -7.49 59.41 25.24
N LEU A 5 -7.14 59.09 23.98
CA LEU A 5 -7.64 57.91 23.30
C LEU A 5 -6.84 56.67 23.78
N PHE A 6 -7.49 55.76 24.45
CA PHE A 6 -6.97 54.41 24.69
C PHE A 6 -7.17 53.59 23.43
N LEU A 7 -6.07 53.22 22.77
CA LEU A 7 -6.06 52.20 21.69
C LEU A 7 -6.03 50.82 22.35
N ALA A 8 -7.15 50.11 22.37
CA ALA A 8 -7.20 48.73 22.79
C ALA A 8 -6.63 47.87 21.66
N ALA A 9 -5.43 47.26 21.86
CA ALA A 9 -4.88 46.26 20.99
C ALA A 9 -5.67 44.95 21.20
N LEU A 10 -6.52 44.58 20.25
CA LEU A 10 -7.10 43.26 20.17
C LEU A 10 -5.98 42.27 19.79
N THR A 11 -5.47 41.54 20.76
CA THR A 11 -4.69 40.34 20.51
C THR A 11 -5.64 39.25 20.00
N ALA A 12 -5.65 39.02 18.69
CA ALA A 12 -6.32 37.89 18.09
C ALA A 12 -5.54 36.62 18.54
N THR A 13 -6.06 35.90 19.52
CA THR A 13 -5.64 34.53 19.80
C THR A 13 -6.09 33.68 18.63
N SER A 14 -5.17 33.36 17.71
CA SER A 14 -5.40 32.38 16.66
C SER A 14 -5.50 31.01 17.32
N PHE A 15 -6.71 30.52 17.51
CA PHE A 15 -6.92 29.08 17.80
C PHE A 15 -6.45 28.30 16.59
N SER A 16 -5.48 27.42 16.78
CA SER A 16 -5.08 26.45 15.76
C SER A 16 -6.29 25.57 15.43
N GLN A 17 -6.77 25.60 14.21
CA GLN A 17 -7.91 24.82 13.78
C GLN A 17 -7.44 23.38 13.48
N THR A 18 -7.93 22.41 14.25
CA THR A 18 -7.68 20.99 14.05
C THR A 18 -8.47 20.48 12.85
N GLN A 19 -7.80 19.91 11.89
CA GLN A 19 -8.39 19.32 10.68
C GLN A 19 -8.95 17.91 10.99
N LYS A 20 -10.07 17.54 10.36
CA LYS A 20 -10.70 16.24 10.47
C LYS A 20 -10.85 15.61 9.09
N GLN A 21 -10.78 14.29 9.00
CA GLN A 21 -10.96 13.54 7.75
C GLN A 21 -12.26 13.96 7.01
N SER A 22 -13.36 14.09 7.75
CA SER A 22 -14.67 14.50 7.19
C SER A 22 -14.69 15.90 6.56
N ASP A 23 -13.68 16.75 6.85
CA ASP A 23 -13.56 18.05 6.22
C ASP A 23 -13.10 17.96 4.76
N PHE A 24 -12.56 16.81 4.35
CA PHE A 24 -11.90 16.56 3.05
C PHE A 24 -12.44 15.35 2.30
N TYR A 25 -12.75 14.26 3.00
CA TYR A 25 -13.15 12.98 2.41
C TYR A 25 -14.44 12.46 3.03
N THR A 26 -15.28 11.85 2.20
CA THR A 26 -16.43 11.06 2.65
C THR A 26 -16.14 9.58 2.40
N ILE A 27 -16.51 8.73 3.35
CA ILE A 27 -16.55 7.27 3.19
C ILE A 27 -18.01 6.86 3.20
N ASP A 28 -18.51 6.41 2.05
CA ASP A 28 -19.88 5.96 1.89
C ASP A 28 -19.91 4.44 1.78
N SER A 29 -20.64 3.74 2.65
CA SER A 29 -20.84 2.30 2.51
C SER A 29 -21.87 1.98 1.44
N ILE A 30 -21.48 1.15 0.47
CA ILE A 30 -22.35 0.69 -0.61
C ILE A 30 -23.22 -0.46 -0.09
N PRO A 31 -24.56 -0.36 -0.19
CA PRO A 31 -25.45 -1.44 0.25
C PRO A 31 -25.13 -2.76 -0.45
N LEU A 32 -24.97 -3.81 0.33
CA LEU A 32 -24.64 -5.15 -0.16
C LEU A 32 -25.91 -5.98 -0.41
N PRO A 33 -25.85 -7.04 -1.24
CA PRO A 33 -26.98 -7.92 -1.47
C PRO A 33 -27.47 -8.55 -0.15
N PRO A 34 -28.77 -8.48 0.18
CA PRO A 34 -29.28 -9.01 1.43
C PRO A 34 -29.07 -10.52 1.56
N GLY A 35 -28.57 -10.97 2.71
CA GLY A 35 -28.35 -12.39 3.01
C GLY A 35 -27.08 -13.00 2.42
N GLU A 36 -26.30 -12.25 1.60
CA GLU A 36 -25.07 -12.74 0.99
C GLU A 36 -23.84 -12.43 1.85
N VAL A 37 -22.85 -13.29 1.78
CA VAL A 37 -21.57 -13.11 2.49
C VAL A 37 -20.55 -12.47 1.52
N MET A 38 -20.43 -11.15 1.61
CA MET A 38 -19.63 -10.34 0.70
C MET A 38 -18.22 -10.06 1.25
N GLU A 39 -17.45 -11.12 1.53
CA GLU A 39 -16.03 -11.02 1.90
C GLU A 39 -15.20 -10.63 0.65
N ILE A 40 -15.11 -9.33 0.35
CA ILE A 40 -14.54 -8.83 -0.92
C ILE A 40 -13.06 -9.23 -1.06
N GLY A 41 -12.74 -9.93 -2.15
CA GLY A 41 -11.39 -10.41 -2.46
C GLY A 41 -10.66 -9.61 -3.52
N SER A 42 -11.39 -9.10 -4.54
CA SER A 42 -10.82 -8.23 -5.57
C SER A 42 -11.88 -7.31 -6.18
N ILE A 43 -11.42 -6.24 -6.84
CA ILE A 43 -12.26 -5.21 -7.48
C ILE A 43 -11.74 -4.96 -8.89
N ALA A 44 -12.63 -4.87 -9.88
CA ALA A 44 -12.32 -4.37 -11.23
C ALA A 44 -13.32 -3.30 -11.66
N LEU A 45 -12.82 -2.25 -12.27
CA LEU A 45 -13.64 -1.20 -12.88
C LEU A 45 -14.01 -1.63 -14.30
N MET A 46 -15.28 -1.52 -14.66
CA MET A 46 -15.81 -1.93 -15.95
C MET A 46 -16.43 -0.74 -16.71
N PRO A 47 -16.57 -0.83 -18.03
CA PRO A 47 -17.32 0.15 -18.81
C PRO A 47 -18.75 0.33 -18.29
N GLY A 48 -19.33 1.52 -18.50
CA GLY A 48 -20.71 1.82 -18.11
C GLY A 48 -20.91 2.02 -16.62
N ASP A 49 -19.88 2.48 -15.91
CA ASP A 49 -19.90 2.75 -14.46
C ASP A 49 -20.25 1.51 -13.61
N LYS A 50 -19.90 0.34 -14.11
CA LYS A 50 -20.03 -0.92 -13.39
C LYS A 50 -18.77 -1.22 -12.60
N VAL A 51 -18.94 -1.85 -11.45
CA VAL A 51 -17.82 -2.34 -10.61
C VAL A 51 -18.01 -3.84 -10.40
N ALA A 52 -17.06 -4.63 -10.88
CA ALA A 52 -17.03 -6.04 -10.55
C ALA A 52 -16.31 -6.26 -9.22
N VAL A 53 -16.84 -7.13 -8.38
CA VAL A 53 -16.22 -7.58 -7.15
C VAL A 53 -16.24 -9.09 -7.05
N THR A 54 -15.16 -9.68 -6.57
CA THR A 54 -15.15 -11.10 -6.18
C THR A 54 -15.30 -11.22 -4.67
N THR A 55 -15.82 -12.36 -4.22
CA THR A 55 -15.80 -12.73 -2.81
C THR A 55 -14.72 -13.80 -2.57
N ARG A 56 -14.15 -13.82 -1.37
CA ARG A 56 -13.26 -14.89 -0.92
C ARG A 56 -13.96 -16.26 -0.86
N ARG A 57 -15.30 -16.28 -0.97
CA ARG A 57 -16.11 -17.50 -1.04
C ARG A 57 -16.32 -18.01 -2.46
N GLY A 58 -15.86 -17.27 -3.46
CA GLY A 58 -15.86 -17.72 -4.85
C GLY A 58 -17.03 -17.22 -5.69
N ASP A 59 -17.74 -16.18 -5.25
CA ASP A 59 -18.72 -15.48 -6.09
C ASP A 59 -18.05 -14.31 -6.81
N LEU A 60 -18.59 -13.98 -7.98
CA LEU A 60 -18.31 -12.74 -8.70
C LEU A 60 -19.63 -12.00 -8.92
N TRP A 61 -19.63 -10.74 -8.51
CA TRP A 61 -20.79 -9.86 -8.58
C TRP A 61 -20.50 -8.62 -9.40
N ILE A 62 -21.49 -8.14 -10.14
CA ILE A 62 -21.45 -6.85 -10.85
C ILE A 62 -22.33 -5.88 -10.09
N CYS A 63 -21.76 -4.75 -9.70
CA CYS A 63 -22.43 -3.63 -9.04
C CYS A 63 -22.68 -2.51 -10.04
N GLU A 64 -23.94 -2.08 -10.15
CA GLU A 64 -24.36 -0.91 -10.90
C GLU A 64 -24.86 0.17 -9.93
N GLY A 65 -24.60 1.45 -10.25
CA GLY A 65 -25.03 2.57 -9.42
C GLY A 65 -24.06 2.94 -8.28
N ALA A 66 -22.91 2.27 -8.15
CA ALA A 66 -21.91 2.56 -7.12
C ALA A 66 -21.32 3.98 -7.20
N TYR A 67 -21.38 4.63 -8.34
CA TYR A 67 -20.93 6.01 -8.56
C TYR A 67 -22.01 7.06 -8.28
N GLY A 68 -23.28 6.67 -8.23
CA GLY A 68 -24.41 7.57 -8.07
C GLY A 68 -24.44 8.24 -6.68
N ASP A 69 -25.09 9.41 -6.58
CA ASP A 69 -25.25 10.09 -5.28
C ASP A 69 -26.23 9.39 -4.38
N ASP A 70 -27.23 8.68 -4.96
CA ASP A 70 -28.24 7.91 -4.24
C ASP A 70 -27.87 6.42 -4.26
N LEU A 71 -27.19 5.96 -3.22
CA LEU A 71 -26.77 4.57 -3.07
C LEU A 71 -27.95 3.59 -2.81
N THR A 72 -29.15 4.06 -2.55
CA THR A 72 -30.32 3.18 -2.45
C THR A 72 -30.72 2.56 -3.80
N LYS A 73 -30.18 3.11 -4.90
CA LYS A 73 -30.38 2.62 -6.27
C LYS A 73 -29.34 1.61 -6.75
N VAL A 74 -28.39 1.25 -5.89
CA VAL A 74 -27.39 0.22 -6.21
C VAL A 74 -28.06 -1.10 -6.52
N LYS A 75 -27.62 -1.73 -7.60
CA LYS A 75 -28.09 -3.06 -8.03
C LYS A 75 -26.90 -4.01 -8.11
N TRP A 76 -27.13 -5.25 -7.71
CA TRP A 76 -26.16 -6.32 -7.76
C TRP A 76 -26.66 -7.47 -8.62
N THR A 77 -25.83 -7.94 -9.54
CA THR A 77 -26.04 -9.16 -10.32
C THR A 77 -24.95 -10.15 -9.98
N ARG A 78 -25.29 -11.37 -9.56
CA ARG A 78 -24.31 -12.44 -9.40
C ARG A 78 -23.93 -12.93 -10.80
N PHE A 79 -22.72 -12.59 -11.25
CA PHE A 79 -22.23 -12.91 -12.57
C PHE A 79 -21.79 -14.37 -12.69
N THR A 80 -21.18 -14.92 -11.63
CA THR A 80 -20.85 -16.34 -11.50
C THR A 80 -20.53 -16.71 -10.04
N GLN A 81 -20.37 -18.02 -9.79
CA GLN A 81 -19.98 -18.59 -8.50
C GLN A 81 -19.12 -19.84 -8.69
N GLY A 82 -18.55 -20.38 -7.61
CA GLY A 82 -17.73 -21.60 -7.64
C GLY A 82 -16.25 -21.34 -7.96
N LEU A 83 -15.83 -20.09 -7.90
CA LEU A 83 -14.42 -19.70 -8.04
C LEU A 83 -13.60 -20.05 -6.78
N HIS A 84 -12.30 -20.25 -6.92
CA HIS A 84 -11.45 -20.61 -5.81
C HIS A 84 -10.69 -19.42 -5.22
N GLU A 85 -11.37 -18.65 -4.34
CA GLU A 85 -10.85 -17.50 -3.60
C GLU A 85 -10.04 -16.52 -4.48
N PRO A 86 -10.68 -15.84 -5.43
CA PRO A 86 -10.00 -14.93 -6.34
C PRO A 86 -9.56 -13.65 -5.61
N LEU A 87 -8.23 -13.39 -5.63
CA LEU A 87 -7.56 -12.24 -4.97
C LEU A 87 -6.80 -11.35 -5.97
N GLY A 88 -7.23 -11.33 -7.21
CA GLY A 88 -6.78 -10.44 -8.25
C GLY A 88 -7.78 -10.46 -9.39
N MET A 89 -8.12 -9.27 -9.94
CA MET A 89 -9.07 -9.18 -11.04
C MET A 89 -8.83 -7.91 -11.87
N TYR A 90 -9.01 -8.02 -13.18
CA TYR A 90 -9.07 -6.87 -14.07
C TYR A 90 -10.03 -7.12 -15.24
N TRP A 91 -10.54 -6.02 -15.78
CA TRP A 91 -11.37 -6.04 -17.00
C TRP A 91 -10.49 -5.72 -18.23
N LYS A 92 -10.63 -6.50 -19.28
CA LYS A 92 -9.98 -6.25 -20.56
C LYS A 92 -10.77 -6.90 -21.72
N ASP A 93 -11.00 -6.15 -22.79
CA ASP A 93 -11.55 -6.63 -24.06
C ASP A 93 -12.81 -7.51 -23.92
N GLY A 94 -13.77 -7.07 -23.12
CA GLY A 94 -15.04 -7.77 -22.92
C GLY A 94 -14.99 -8.95 -21.96
N SER A 95 -13.87 -9.15 -21.26
CA SER A 95 -13.66 -10.26 -20.33
C SER A 95 -13.17 -9.81 -18.96
N LEU A 96 -13.46 -10.58 -17.93
CA LEU A 96 -12.86 -10.48 -16.60
C LEU A 96 -11.76 -11.54 -16.47
N TYR A 97 -10.59 -11.11 -16.06
CA TYR A 97 -9.46 -11.99 -15.76
C TYR A 97 -9.27 -12.06 -14.26
N LEU A 98 -9.11 -13.27 -13.73
CA LEU A 98 -9.08 -13.52 -12.29
C LEU A 98 -7.89 -14.36 -11.90
N THR A 99 -7.15 -13.91 -10.89
CA THR A 99 -6.15 -14.76 -10.22
C THR A 99 -6.84 -15.46 -9.07
N GLN A 100 -6.97 -16.77 -9.20
CA GLN A 100 -7.48 -17.69 -8.20
C GLN A 100 -6.33 -18.44 -7.53
N ARG A 101 -6.58 -19.20 -6.45
CA ARG A 101 -5.52 -19.98 -5.80
C ARG A 101 -4.75 -20.88 -6.75
N PRO A 102 -5.40 -21.67 -7.64
CA PRO A 102 -4.70 -22.60 -8.54
C PRO A 102 -4.38 -22.05 -9.92
N GLU A 103 -4.97 -20.91 -10.34
CA GLU A 103 -4.91 -20.52 -11.74
C GLU A 103 -5.17 -19.03 -12.01
N LEU A 104 -4.73 -18.58 -13.19
CA LEU A 104 -5.21 -17.38 -13.85
C LEU A 104 -6.29 -17.80 -14.85
N SER A 105 -7.49 -17.25 -14.70
CA SER A 105 -8.66 -17.58 -15.53
C SER A 105 -9.19 -16.36 -16.27
N ARG A 106 -9.80 -16.58 -17.43
CA ARG A 106 -10.62 -15.61 -18.15
C ARG A 106 -12.08 -16.05 -18.10
N ILE A 107 -12.95 -15.09 -17.79
CA ILE A 107 -14.40 -15.31 -17.68
C ILE A 107 -15.11 -14.28 -18.56
N GLN A 108 -16.11 -14.72 -19.33
CA GLN A 108 -16.84 -13.86 -20.25
C GLN A 108 -18.31 -14.22 -20.30
N ASP A 109 -19.15 -13.21 -20.49
CA ASP A 109 -20.54 -13.28 -20.91
C ASP A 109 -20.56 -13.03 -22.43
N THR A 110 -20.97 -14.01 -23.22
CA THR A 110 -20.89 -13.97 -24.69
C THR A 110 -22.25 -13.69 -25.33
N ASP A 111 -23.35 -13.92 -24.66
CA ASP A 111 -24.71 -13.69 -25.16
C ASP A 111 -25.37 -12.42 -24.59
N GLY A 112 -24.75 -11.80 -23.56
CA GLY A 112 -25.18 -10.52 -23.01
C GLY A 112 -26.31 -10.64 -21.99
N ASP A 113 -26.54 -11.82 -21.41
CA ASP A 113 -27.61 -12.04 -20.44
C ASP A 113 -27.22 -11.61 -19.01
N GLY A 114 -25.95 -11.24 -18.81
CA GLY A 114 -25.38 -10.78 -17.53
C GLY A 114 -24.84 -11.91 -16.68
N LEU A 115 -24.71 -13.12 -17.20
CA LEU A 115 -24.12 -14.30 -16.57
C LEU A 115 -22.87 -14.75 -17.34
N ALA A 116 -22.00 -15.46 -16.69
CA ALA A 116 -20.78 -15.97 -17.34
C ALA A 116 -21.05 -17.29 -18.09
N ASP A 117 -20.69 -17.32 -19.37
CA ASP A 117 -20.79 -18.50 -20.24
C ASP A 117 -19.44 -19.19 -20.44
N VAL A 118 -18.36 -18.40 -20.50
CA VAL A 118 -17.02 -18.88 -20.80
C VAL A 118 -16.16 -18.84 -19.57
N PHE A 119 -15.51 -19.96 -19.30
CA PHE A 119 -14.49 -20.14 -18.27
C PHE A 119 -13.26 -20.77 -18.90
N GLU A 120 -12.18 -20.01 -19.01
CA GLU A 120 -10.94 -20.45 -19.63
C GLU A 120 -9.79 -20.33 -18.64
N THR A 121 -9.07 -21.43 -18.41
CA THR A 121 -7.81 -21.40 -17.68
C THR A 121 -6.71 -20.91 -18.62
N ILE A 122 -6.10 -19.76 -18.28
CA ILE A 122 -4.96 -19.20 -19.02
C ILE A 122 -3.66 -19.87 -18.60
N ASN A 123 -3.47 -20.07 -17.30
CA ASN A 123 -2.32 -20.77 -16.75
C ASN A 123 -2.64 -21.33 -15.36
N SER A 124 -2.14 -22.54 -15.07
CA SER A 124 -2.26 -23.22 -13.78
C SER A 124 -0.96 -23.97 -13.39
N ASP A 125 0.21 -23.46 -13.82
CA ASP A 125 1.51 -24.14 -13.67
C ASP A 125 2.11 -24.00 -12.27
N TRP A 126 1.37 -23.53 -11.27
CA TRP A 126 1.79 -23.50 -9.87
C TRP A 126 0.94 -24.40 -8.99
N GLY A 127 1.57 -24.98 -7.95
CA GLY A 127 0.92 -25.95 -7.10
C GLY A 127 0.12 -25.36 -5.94
N ILE A 128 -0.84 -26.14 -5.46
CA ILE A 128 -1.56 -25.94 -4.19
C ILE A 128 -1.63 -27.27 -3.44
N THR A 129 -1.70 -27.21 -2.09
CA THR A 129 -1.96 -28.39 -1.23
C THR A 129 -3.35 -28.32 -0.59
N GLY A 130 -4.04 -27.18 -0.70
CA GLY A 130 -5.30 -26.92 0.00
C GLY A 130 -5.11 -26.26 1.37
N ASP A 131 -3.89 -25.89 1.73
CA ASP A 131 -3.66 -25.12 2.95
C ASP A 131 -4.34 -23.75 2.89
N TYR A 132 -4.83 -23.29 4.04
CA TYR A 132 -5.58 -22.03 4.17
C TYR A 132 -4.77 -20.81 3.68
N HIS A 133 -3.46 -20.74 3.91
CA HIS A 133 -2.61 -19.59 3.56
C HIS A 133 -1.99 -19.66 2.16
N GLU A 134 -2.31 -20.62 1.34
CA GLU A 134 -1.79 -20.69 -0.03
C GLU A 134 -2.48 -19.69 -0.97
N TYR A 135 -2.52 -18.43 -0.57
CA TYR A 135 -3.07 -17.34 -1.38
C TYR A 135 -2.26 -17.11 -2.66
N ALA A 136 -2.95 -16.60 -3.68
CA ALA A 136 -2.37 -16.10 -4.93
C ALA A 136 -2.95 -14.72 -5.20
N PHE A 137 -2.11 -13.68 -5.12
CA PHE A 137 -2.51 -12.30 -5.42
C PHE A 137 -2.05 -11.94 -6.83
N GLY A 138 -2.98 -11.44 -7.66
CA GLY A 138 -2.71 -11.08 -9.04
C GLY A 138 -2.85 -9.59 -9.32
N SER A 139 -1.96 -9.07 -10.15
CA SER A 139 -2.03 -7.68 -10.65
C SER A 139 -2.96 -7.54 -11.84
N SER A 140 -3.24 -6.30 -12.23
CA SER A 140 -3.59 -5.98 -13.61
C SER A 140 -2.39 -6.24 -14.54
N PRO A 141 -2.56 -6.32 -15.89
CA PRO A 141 -1.43 -6.46 -16.80
C PRO A 141 -0.44 -5.29 -16.70
N ASP A 142 0.84 -5.60 -16.77
CA ASP A 142 1.89 -4.59 -16.94
C ASP A 142 1.94 -4.03 -18.38
N LYS A 143 2.89 -3.15 -18.66
CA LYS A 143 3.07 -2.54 -20.00
C LYS A 143 3.36 -3.53 -21.13
N ASN A 144 3.78 -4.74 -20.79
CA ASN A 144 4.01 -5.83 -21.76
C ASN A 144 2.79 -6.73 -21.90
N GLY A 145 1.77 -6.54 -21.06
CA GLY A 145 0.58 -7.38 -20.97
C GLY A 145 0.73 -8.56 -20.00
N ASP A 146 1.86 -8.67 -19.29
CA ASP A 146 2.10 -9.76 -18.32
C ASP A 146 1.31 -9.52 -17.04
N VAL A 147 0.66 -10.55 -16.54
CA VAL A 147 0.02 -10.56 -15.22
C VAL A 147 1.02 -11.09 -14.19
N TRP A 148 1.27 -10.30 -13.14
CA TRP A 148 2.15 -10.70 -12.06
C TRP A 148 1.34 -11.36 -10.95
N ILE A 149 1.80 -12.52 -10.49
CA ILE A 149 1.11 -13.33 -9.48
C ILE A 149 2.10 -13.65 -8.36
N THR A 150 1.79 -13.21 -7.14
CA THR A 150 2.63 -13.48 -5.97
C THR A 150 1.97 -14.56 -5.10
N LEU A 151 2.74 -15.59 -4.75
CA LEU A 151 2.28 -16.80 -4.09
C LEU A 151 2.73 -16.86 -2.64
N CYS A 152 1.77 -16.89 -1.72
CA CYS A 152 2.04 -17.06 -0.30
C CYS A 152 2.64 -18.42 0.00
N LEU A 153 3.51 -18.51 1.01
CA LEU A 153 3.97 -19.78 1.57
C LEU A 153 2.80 -20.59 2.16
N THR A 154 2.90 -21.90 2.13
CA THR A 154 2.00 -22.84 2.82
C THR A 154 2.05 -22.56 4.32
N GLY A 155 0.90 -22.24 4.92
CA GLY A 155 0.79 -21.84 6.32
C GLY A 155 1.62 -20.61 6.69
N SER A 156 2.10 -19.82 5.71
CA SER A 156 3.06 -18.72 5.87
C SER A 156 4.46 -19.13 6.37
N PHE A 157 4.78 -20.42 6.44
CA PHE A 157 6.02 -20.95 6.99
C PHE A 157 6.73 -21.98 6.10
N ASN A 158 6.02 -22.63 5.19
CA ASN A 158 6.53 -23.75 4.40
C ASN A 158 6.29 -23.54 2.90
N ALA A 159 7.00 -24.28 2.06
CA ALA A 159 6.76 -24.32 0.62
C ALA A 159 6.40 -25.76 0.21
N ASN A 160 5.19 -26.24 0.59
CA ASN A 160 4.79 -27.64 0.39
C ASN A 160 4.37 -27.96 -1.05
N ALA A 161 4.00 -26.93 -1.83
CA ALA A 161 3.74 -27.05 -3.25
C ALA A 161 4.76 -26.22 -4.07
N ASP A 162 4.80 -26.47 -5.37
CA ASP A 162 5.71 -25.77 -6.27
C ASP A 162 5.39 -24.28 -6.36
N TRP A 163 6.43 -23.47 -6.49
CA TRP A 163 6.41 -22.04 -6.60
C TRP A 163 5.88 -21.29 -5.37
N ARG A 164 5.53 -21.94 -4.27
CA ARG A 164 5.17 -21.23 -3.04
C ARG A 164 6.38 -20.44 -2.52
N GLY A 165 6.14 -19.14 -2.24
CA GLY A 165 7.21 -18.19 -1.89
C GLY A 165 7.87 -17.53 -3.10
N TRP A 166 7.19 -17.53 -4.26
CA TRP A 166 7.64 -16.88 -5.50
C TRP A 166 6.62 -15.88 -6.04
N THR A 167 7.10 -14.94 -6.86
CA THR A 167 6.29 -14.17 -7.79
C THR A 167 6.56 -14.69 -9.21
N LEU A 168 5.47 -14.94 -9.92
CA LEU A 168 5.44 -15.43 -11.29
C LEU A 168 4.89 -14.34 -12.21
N ARG A 169 5.24 -14.35 -13.49
CA ARG A 169 4.54 -13.60 -14.54
C ARG A 169 3.87 -14.58 -15.47
N VAL A 170 2.65 -14.29 -15.87
CA VAL A 170 1.96 -15.00 -16.94
C VAL A 170 1.83 -14.04 -18.13
N THR A 171 2.42 -14.42 -19.26
CA THR A 171 2.40 -13.63 -20.50
C THR A 171 1.02 -13.68 -21.17
N PRO A 172 0.72 -12.79 -22.13
CA PRO A 172 -0.57 -12.81 -22.85
C PRO A 172 -0.88 -14.13 -23.58
N ASP A 173 0.14 -14.89 -23.95
CA ASP A 173 0.01 -16.24 -24.55
C ASP A 173 -0.06 -17.37 -23.52
N GLY A 174 -0.19 -17.03 -22.24
CA GLY A 174 -0.38 -17.99 -21.14
C GLY A 174 0.90 -18.64 -20.61
N LYS A 175 2.09 -18.23 -21.04
CA LYS A 175 3.35 -18.80 -20.55
C LYS A 175 3.70 -18.27 -19.17
N MET A 176 3.97 -19.15 -18.21
CA MET A 176 4.48 -18.79 -16.88
C MET A 176 5.99 -18.51 -16.90
N ILE A 177 6.41 -17.44 -16.23
CA ILE A 177 7.80 -17.01 -16.08
C ILE A 177 8.11 -16.81 -14.59
N PRO A 178 8.95 -17.67 -13.95
CA PRO A 178 9.45 -17.43 -12.61
C PRO A 178 10.21 -16.10 -12.56
N THR A 179 9.86 -15.21 -11.63
CA THR A 179 10.31 -13.82 -11.72
C THR A 179 11.05 -13.34 -10.48
N CYS A 180 10.54 -13.55 -9.29
CA CYS A 180 11.19 -13.19 -8.02
C CYS A 180 10.98 -14.30 -7.00
N SER A 181 11.99 -14.55 -6.17
CA SER A 181 11.92 -15.52 -5.07
C SER A 181 11.91 -14.83 -3.71
N GLY A 182 11.73 -15.60 -2.64
CA GLY A 182 11.86 -15.08 -1.28
C GLY A 182 10.62 -14.37 -0.74
N ILE A 183 9.46 -14.63 -1.30
CA ILE A 183 8.15 -14.13 -0.85
C ILE A 183 7.72 -14.90 0.40
N ARG A 184 7.12 -14.22 1.38
CA ARG A 184 6.60 -14.88 2.57
C ARG A 184 5.08 -14.94 2.61
N SER A 185 4.45 -13.82 2.92
CA SER A 185 3.01 -13.72 3.14
C SER A 185 2.48 -12.42 2.53
N PRO A 186 2.32 -12.41 1.20
CA PRO A 186 1.75 -11.26 0.51
C PRO A 186 0.33 -10.97 0.99
N GLY A 187 -0.02 -9.67 1.05
CA GLY A 187 -1.39 -9.21 1.29
C GLY A 187 -1.99 -8.53 0.06
N GLY A 188 -1.15 -8.20 -0.95
CA GLY A 188 -1.57 -7.59 -2.21
C GLY A 188 -0.40 -7.35 -3.14
N ILE A 189 -0.71 -7.05 -4.39
CA ILE A 189 0.24 -6.71 -5.46
C ILE A 189 -0.33 -5.56 -6.29
N GLY A 190 0.52 -4.67 -6.76
CA GLY A 190 0.11 -3.53 -7.58
C GLY A 190 1.30 -2.78 -8.15
N PHE A 191 1.04 -1.59 -8.68
CA PHE A 191 2.03 -0.76 -9.36
C PHE A 191 2.26 0.54 -8.60
N ASN A 192 3.44 1.13 -8.82
CA ASN A 192 3.63 2.55 -8.57
C ASN A 192 3.21 3.37 -9.81
N PRO A 193 3.18 4.71 -9.74
CA PRO A 193 2.81 5.55 -10.88
C PRO A 193 3.70 5.37 -12.13
N GLU A 194 4.94 4.92 -11.97
CA GLU A 194 5.88 4.65 -13.06
C GLU A 194 5.67 3.26 -13.71
N GLY A 195 4.80 2.43 -13.13
CA GLY A 195 4.50 1.07 -13.61
C GLY A 195 5.47 -0.01 -13.15
N ASP A 196 6.33 0.28 -12.18
CA ASP A 196 7.10 -0.75 -11.48
C ASP A 196 6.19 -1.52 -10.50
N VAL A 197 6.43 -2.83 -10.35
CA VAL A 197 5.55 -3.73 -9.59
C VAL A 197 6.02 -3.87 -8.15
N PHE A 198 5.07 -3.80 -7.23
CA PHE A 198 5.30 -3.97 -5.80
C PHE A 198 4.33 -5.00 -5.20
N TYR A 199 4.71 -5.55 -4.07
CA TYR A 199 3.82 -6.33 -3.23
C TYR A 199 3.95 -5.89 -1.76
N THR A 200 2.91 -6.10 -1.00
CA THR A 200 2.93 -5.94 0.46
C THR A 200 3.25 -7.28 1.11
N ASP A 201 4.14 -7.29 2.10
CA ASP A 201 4.54 -8.49 2.82
C ASP A 201 4.31 -8.33 4.32
N ASN A 202 3.59 -9.27 4.92
CA ASN A 202 3.29 -9.23 6.35
C ASN A 202 4.51 -9.59 7.20
N GLN A 203 4.60 -9.02 8.41
CA GLN A 203 5.57 -9.41 9.42
C GLN A 203 5.58 -10.93 9.61
N GLY A 204 6.77 -11.52 9.81
CA GLY A 204 6.90 -12.93 10.06
C GLY A 204 8.34 -13.44 10.02
N THR A 205 8.53 -14.72 9.71
CA THR A 205 9.86 -15.30 9.55
C THR A 205 10.62 -14.60 8.43
N TRP A 206 11.87 -14.20 8.67
CA TRP A 206 12.73 -13.49 7.73
C TRP A 206 12.17 -12.13 7.25
N ASN A 207 11.15 -11.65 7.91
CA ASN A 207 10.51 -10.36 7.64
C ASN A 207 10.16 -9.68 8.97
N GLY A 208 11.10 -8.92 9.53
CA GLY A 208 11.03 -8.36 10.88
C GLY A 208 9.88 -7.40 11.13
N SER A 209 9.37 -6.73 10.08
CA SER A 209 8.17 -5.89 10.10
C SER A 209 7.45 -5.97 8.77
N SER A 210 6.17 -5.61 8.74
CA SER A 210 5.40 -5.48 7.51
C SER A 210 6.03 -4.44 6.58
N SER A 211 5.86 -4.61 5.26
CA SER A 211 6.58 -3.77 4.30
C SER A 211 5.97 -3.75 2.90
N LEU A 212 6.27 -2.70 2.16
CA LEU A 212 6.09 -2.58 0.72
C LEU A 212 7.43 -2.92 0.03
N LYS A 213 7.43 -3.89 -0.88
CA LYS A 213 8.64 -4.42 -1.53
C LYS A 213 8.54 -4.34 -3.04
N TRP A 214 9.64 -3.96 -3.68
CA TRP A 214 9.75 -3.87 -5.14
C TRP A 214 10.07 -5.23 -5.76
N LEU A 215 9.25 -5.67 -6.70
CA LEU A 215 9.43 -6.89 -7.46
C LEU A 215 10.29 -6.63 -8.71
N LYS A 216 11.59 -6.43 -8.51
CA LYS A 216 12.55 -6.35 -9.61
C LYS A 216 12.80 -7.76 -10.16
N PRO A 217 12.63 -8.02 -11.47
CA PRO A 217 12.91 -9.32 -12.05
C PRO A 217 14.29 -9.88 -11.67
N GLY A 218 14.35 -11.14 -11.25
CA GLY A 218 15.56 -11.81 -10.77
C GLY A 218 15.90 -11.52 -9.30
N SER A 219 15.08 -10.74 -8.58
CA SER A 219 15.35 -10.42 -7.18
C SER A 219 14.93 -11.51 -6.21
N PHE A 220 15.63 -11.52 -5.06
CA PHE A 220 15.28 -12.27 -3.85
C PHE A 220 14.67 -11.31 -2.83
N GLN A 221 13.53 -11.67 -2.23
CA GLN A 221 12.75 -10.82 -1.34
C GLN A 221 12.96 -11.11 0.16
N GLY A 222 13.86 -12.03 0.48
CA GLY A 222 14.37 -12.24 1.83
C GLY A 222 13.97 -13.55 2.51
N ASN A 223 12.90 -14.24 2.11
CA ASN A 223 12.51 -15.49 2.77
C ASN A 223 13.09 -16.73 2.03
N PRO A 224 13.98 -17.53 2.65
CA PRO A 224 14.66 -18.64 1.96
C PRO A 224 13.78 -19.88 1.79
N VAL A 225 12.62 -19.98 2.43
CA VAL A 225 11.79 -21.18 2.46
C VAL A 225 11.35 -21.62 1.06
N GLY A 226 11.13 -20.69 0.13
CA GLY A 226 10.80 -20.96 -1.28
C GLY A 226 12.01 -21.34 -2.17
N ASN A 227 13.24 -21.41 -1.62
CA ASN A 227 14.46 -21.59 -2.41
C ASN A 227 14.52 -22.95 -3.16
N LYS A 228 13.79 -23.97 -2.70
CA LYS A 228 13.72 -25.26 -3.41
C LYS A 228 13.22 -25.11 -4.87
N SER A 229 12.36 -24.15 -5.15
CA SER A 229 11.83 -23.93 -6.50
C SER A 229 12.84 -23.28 -7.46
N HIS A 230 14.02 -22.86 -6.99
CA HIS A 230 15.12 -22.44 -7.87
C HIS A 230 15.56 -23.57 -8.82
N THR A 231 15.52 -24.84 -8.38
CA THR A 231 15.77 -25.99 -9.23
C THR A 231 14.78 -26.08 -10.39
N LEU A 232 13.49 -25.81 -10.13
CA LEU A 232 12.46 -25.79 -11.17
C LEU A 232 12.66 -24.61 -12.16
N ALA A 233 13.16 -23.49 -11.66
CA ALA A 233 13.49 -22.31 -12.47
C ALA A 233 14.78 -22.50 -13.29
N GLY A 234 15.60 -23.51 -13.02
CA GLY A 234 16.94 -23.66 -13.60
C GLY A 234 17.91 -22.54 -13.16
N LEU A 235 17.71 -21.96 -11.98
CA LEU A 235 18.47 -20.85 -11.44
C LEU A 235 19.23 -21.26 -10.16
N PRO A 236 20.40 -20.66 -9.87
CA PRO A 236 21.06 -20.86 -8.59
C PRO A 236 20.21 -20.26 -7.46
N ALA A 237 20.08 -21.02 -6.36
CA ALA A 237 19.42 -20.51 -5.17
C ALA A 237 20.33 -19.49 -4.43
N PRO A 238 19.75 -18.46 -3.80
CA PRO A 238 20.49 -17.60 -2.88
C PRO A 238 21.10 -18.42 -1.73
N PRO A 239 22.24 -17.96 -1.16
CA PRO A 239 22.82 -18.61 0.03
C PRO A 239 21.83 -18.65 1.18
N GLU A 240 21.81 -19.76 1.91
CA GLU A 240 20.99 -19.87 3.14
C GLU A 240 21.52 -18.91 4.21
N PRO A 241 20.66 -18.11 4.86
CA PRO A 241 21.08 -17.23 5.95
C PRO A 241 21.60 -18.03 7.15
N THR A 242 22.71 -17.58 7.75
CA THR A 242 23.42 -18.33 8.82
C THR A 242 23.03 -17.95 10.25
N GLY A 243 22.10 -17.02 10.45
CA GLY A 243 21.68 -16.59 11.78
C GLY A 243 21.13 -15.17 11.81
N PRO A 244 20.88 -14.59 13.00
CA PRO A 244 20.41 -13.23 13.13
C PRO A 244 21.37 -12.23 12.50
N SER A 245 20.85 -11.34 11.66
CA SER A 245 21.64 -10.38 10.89
C SER A 245 20.83 -9.09 10.62
N ARG A 246 21.30 -8.28 9.70
CA ARG A 246 20.60 -7.11 9.17
C ARG A 246 20.48 -7.22 7.66
N ILE A 247 19.40 -6.73 7.09
CA ILE A 247 19.17 -6.81 5.63
C ILE A 247 20.35 -6.24 4.84
N LEU A 248 20.90 -5.09 5.25
CA LEU A 248 22.06 -4.50 4.57
C LEU A 248 23.31 -5.40 4.63
N THR A 249 23.50 -6.14 5.73
CA THR A 249 24.61 -7.10 5.86
C THR A 249 24.41 -8.31 4.94
N GLU A 250 23.20 -8.84 4.88
CA GLU A 250 22.89 -10.00 4.02
C GLU A 250 22.98 -9.63 2.52
N ARG A 251 22.63 -8.42 2.13
CA ARG A 251 22.80 -7.94 0.75
C ARG A 251 24.26 -7.94 0.26
N LEU A 252 25.24 -7.84 1.15
CA LEU A 252 26.64 -7.97 0.78
C LEU A 252 27.00 -9.39 0.32
N LYS A 253 26.27 -10.40 0.81
CA LYS A 253 26.42 -11.82 0.45
C LYS A 253 25.52 -12.22 -0.71
N THR A 254 24.36 -11.56 -0.84
CA THR A 254 23.31 -11.85 -1.81
C THR A 254 22.92 -10.55 -2.51
N PRO A 255 23.60 -10.16 -3.58
CA PRO A 255 23.31 -8.90 -4.30
C PRO A 255 21.90 -8.82 -4.86
N GLU A 256 21.26 -9.96 -5.14
CA GLU A 256 19.87 -10.06 -5.61
C GLU A 256 18.87 -9.72 -4.52
N PHE A 257 19.27 -9.69 -3.26
CA PHE A 257 18.39 -9.33 -2.15
C PHE A 257 18.04 -7.85 -2.21
N ILE A 258 16.81 -7.55 -2.63
CA ILE A 258 16.27 -6.19 -2.67
C ILE A 258 15.68 -5.86 -1.29
N PRO A 259 16.12 -4.77 -0.64
CA PRO A 259 15.55 -4.36 0.65
C PRO A 259 14.09 -3.90 0.47
N PRO A 260 13.26 -3.95 1.52
CA PRO A 260 11.94 -3.31 1.49
C PRO A 260 12.06 -1.85 1.06
N ALA A 261 11.23 -1.43 0.09
CA ALA A 261 11.19 -0.04 -0.34
C ALA A 261 10.65 0.85 0.79
N VAL A 262 9.59 0.41 1.46
CA VAL A 262 9.05 1.07 2.65
C VAL A 262 8.69 0.03 3.70
N ILE A 263 9.29 0.15 4.86
CA ILE A 263 8.90 -0.60 6.04
C ILE A 263 7.68 0.10 6.65
N LEU A 264 6.68 -0.71 6.99
CA LEU A 264 5.45 -0.29 7.66
C LEU A 264 5.56 -0.75 9.12
N PRO A 265 6.08 0.06 10.06
CA PRO A 265 6.36 -0.35 11.43
C PRO A 265 5.16 -0.99 12.11
N HIS A 266 5.32 -2.27 12.49
CA HIS A 266 4.26 -3.12 13.01
C HIS A 266 3.66 -2.53 14.30
N GLY A 267 2.32 -2.40 14.34
CA GLY A 267 1.58 -1.82 15.45
C GLY A 267 1.63 -0.30 15.56
N LYS A 268 2.50 0.41 14.80
CA LYS A 268 2.55 1.88 14.75
C LYS A 268 1.72 2.41 13.58
N ILE A 269 2.05 2.02 12.37
CA ILE A 269 1.33 2.45 11.18
C ILE A 269 0.78 1.29 10.36
N GLY A 270 1.42 0.13 10.35
CA GLY A 270 1.00 -1.07 9.64
C GLY A 270 0.97 -2.30 10.52
N GLN A 271 0.21 -3.30 10.11
CA GLN A 271 0.20 -4.63 10.71
C GLN A 271 0.01 -5.70 9.63
N SER A 272 -1.08 -5.60 8.85
CA SER A 272 -1.39 -6.51 7.74
C SER A 272 -1.67 -5.70 6.48
N PRO A 273 -0.62 -5.16 5.81
CA PRO A 273 -0.78 -4.37 4.60
C PRO A 273 -1.29 -5.23 3.46
N THR A 274 -2.15 -4.64 2.61
CA THR A 274 -2.86 -5.33 1.55
C THR A 274 -2.76 -4.60 0.21
N ALA A 275 -3.87 -4.10 -0.35
CA ALA A 275 -3.93 -3.45 -1.66
C ALA A 275 -2.80 -2.44 -1.89
N ILE A 276 -2.38 -2.32 -3.14
CA ILE A 276 -1.46 -1.29 -3.64
C ILE A 276 -2.15 -0.62 -4.82
N GLU A 277 -2.44 0.68 -4.71
CA GLU A 277 -3.13 1.42 -5.75
C GLU A 277 -2.43 2.75 -6.03
N PRO A 278 -1.89 2.98 -7.23
CA PRO A 278 -1.25 4.25 -7.59
C PRO A 278 -2.27 5.36 -7.83
N ASP A 279 -1.93 6.60 -7.46
CA ASP A 279 -2.71 7.75 -7.88
C ASP A 279 -2.36 8.16 -9.32
N LEU A 280 -3.20 7.73 -10.26
CA LEU A 280 -3.14 8.10 -11.66
C LEU A 280 -4.23 9.12 -12.04
N THR A 281 -4.89 9.73 -11.04
CA THR A 281 -6.02 10.64 -11.26
C THR A 281 -5.61 12.04 -11.72
N GLY A 282 -4.31 12.34 -11.67
CA GLY A 282 -3.81 13.71 -11.90
C GLY A 282 -4.19 14.68 -10.78
N GLY A 283 -4.34 14.17 -9.54
CA GLY A 283 -4.66 14.97 -8.37
C GLY A 283 -6.15 15.08 -8.03
N LYS A 284 -7.03 14.35 -8.74
CA LYS A 284 -8.49 14.37 -8.47
C LYS A 284 -8.88 13.64 -7.18
N PHE A 285 -7.91 13.04 -6.49
CA PHE A 285 -8.12 12.45 -5.17
C PHE A 285 -7.50 13.29 -4.03
N GLY A 286 -7.06 14.54 -4.31
CA GLY A 286 -6.86 15.60 -3.33
C GLY A 286 -5.42 15.91 -2.92
N LEU A 287 -4.49 14.96 -2.86
CA LEU A 287 -3.12 15.19 -2.37
C LEU A 287 -2.06 15.34 -3.47
N GLY A 288 -2.48 15.42 -4.72
CA GLY A 288 -1.58 15.51 -5.88
C GLY A 288 -1.17 14.16 -6.43
N ALA A 289 -0.51 14.17 -7.59
CA ALA A 289 -0.06 12.97 -8.28
C ALA A 289 1.18 12.34 -7.61
N GLY A 290 1.46 11.08 -7.94
CA GLY A 290 2.69 10.39 -7.51
C GLY A 290 2.59 9.67 -6.16
N GLN A 291 1.41 9.60 -5.57
CA GLN A 291 1.16 8.84 -4.35
C GLN A 291 0.83 7.37 -4.67
N VAL A 292 1.10 6.49 -3.70
CA VAL A 292 0.62 5.11 -3.71
C VAL A 292 -0.22 4.91 -2.46
N TYR A 293 -1.43 4.39 -2.63
CA TYR A 293 -2.31 4.04 -1.52
C TYR A 293 -2.15 2.57 -1.18
N VAL A 294 -1.97 2.29 0.11
CA VAL A 294 -1.79 0.93 0.63
C VAL A 294 -2.92 0.62 1.61
N GLY A 295 -3.68 -0.43 1.31
CA GLY A 295 -4.71 -0.94 2.21
C GLY A 295 -4.12 -1.62 3.43
N GLU A 296 -4.86 -1.65 4.52
CA GLU A 296 -4.45 -2.29 5.77
C GLU A 296 -5.62 -3.04 6.40
N GLN A 297 -5.45 -4.35 6.56
CA GLN A 297 -6.53 -5.22 7.01
C GLN A 297 -6.81 -5.06 8.51
N THR A 298 -5.77 -5.11 9.37
CA THR A 298 -5.98 -5.11 10.83
C THR A 298 -6.47 -3.77 11.35
N HIS A 299 -5.95 -2.66 10.84
CA HIS A 299 -6.32 -1.33 11.29
C HIS A 299 -7.52 -0.73 10.56
N SER A 300 -8.03 -1.40 9.49
CA SER A 300 -9.14 -0.91 8.67
C SER A 300 -8.89 0.52 8.17
N GLN A 301 -7.74 0.71 7.52
CA GLN A 301 -7.28 2.01 7.06
C GLN A 301 -6.64 1.92 5.67
N VAL A 302 -6.52 3.05 5.00
CA VAL A 302 -5.69 3.24 3.82
C VAL A 302 -4.54 4.17 4.20
N GLN A 303 -3.32 3.73 3.95
CA GLN A 303 -2.10 4.51 4.15
C GLN A 303 -1.70 5.17 2.84
N ARG A 304 -0.90 6.21 2.93
CA ARG A 304 -0.31 6.89 1.79
C ARG A 304 1.19 6.69 1.79
N VAL A 305 1.74 6.32 0.65
CA VAL A 305 3.18 6.07 0.47
C VAL A 305 3.74 6.98 -0.61
N PHE A 306 4.85 7.62 -0.32
CA PHE A 306 5.74 8.29 -1.25
C PHE A 306 6.93 7.39 -1.54
N LEU A 307 7.26 7.21 -2.82
CA LEU A 307 8.39 6.40 -3.29
C LEU A 307 9.37 7.26 -4.07
N GLU A 308 10.66 7.01 -3.87
CA GLU A 308 11.73 7.54 -4.72
C GLU A 308 12.79 6.46 -4.99
N LYS A 309 13.55 6.64 -6.07
CA LYS A 309 14.65 5.74 -6.43
C LYS A 309 15.98 6.43 -6.17
N VAL A 310 16.78 5.87 -5.25
CA VAL A 310 18.12 6.37 -4.90
C VAL A 310 19.14 5.25 -5.15
N ASN A 311 20.19 5.55 -5.90
CA ASN A 311 21.26 4.60 -6.25
C ASN A 311 20.73 3.27 -6.82
N GLY A 312 19.61 3.32 -7.57
CA GLY A 312 19.01 2.15 -8.21
C GLY A 312 18.08 1.31 -7.32
N PHE A 313 17.81 1.73 -6.07
CA PHE A 313 16.89 1.09 -5.14
C PHE A 313 15.73 2.01 -4.78
N TYR A 314 14.53 1.44 -4.65
CA TYR A 314 13.41 2.16 -4.11
C TYR A 314 13.51 2.31 -2.60
N GLN A 315 13.09 3.47 -2.13
CA GLN A 315 12.90 3.83 -0.73
C GLN A 315 11.80 4.89 -0.65
N GLY A 316 11.40 5.29 0.55
CA GLY A 316 10.36 6.29 0.69
C GLY A 316 9.74 6.35 2.07
N ALA A 317 8.65 7.08 2.16
CA ALA A 317 7.93 7.33 3.40
C ALA A 317 6.51 6.79 3.34
N VAL A 318 6.01 6.30 4.47
CA VAL A 318 4.60 6.03 4.69
C VAL A 318 4.03 7.05 5.67
N PHE A 319 2.80 7.47 5.39
CA PHE A 319 2.02 8.43 6.17
C PHE A 319 0.66 7.84 6.53
N HIS A 320 0.08 8.25 7.65
CA HIS A 320 -1.34 8.05 7.90
C HIS A 320 -2.16 8.74 6.82
N PHE A 321 -3.37 8.23 6.54
CA PHE A 321 -4.23 8.86 5.56
C PHE A 321 -5.72 8.69 5.92
N LEU A 322 -6.37 7.60 5.50
CA LEU A 322 -7.80 7.39 5.74
C LEU A 322 -8.03 6.24 6.71
N GLU A 323 -8.92 6.44 7.66
CA GLU A 323 -9.30 5.45 8.66
C GLU A 323 -10.83 5.39 8.83
N GLY A 324 -11.30 4.43 9.64
CA GLY A 324 -12.72 4.32 9.94
C GLY A 324 -13.53 3.49 8.94
N PHE A 325 -12.87 2.63 8.15
CA PHE A 325 -13.55 1.65 7.30
C PHE A 325 -14.25 0.58 8.14
N GLN A 326 -15.34 0.02 7.58
CA GLN A 326 -16.24 -0.87 8.30
C GLN A 326 -15.59 -2.23 8.65
N CYS A 327 -14.66 -2.71 7.84
CA CYS A 327 -13.93 -3.96 8.06
C CYS A 327 -12.45 -3.85 7.63
N GLY A 328 -11.71 -4.93 7.79
CA GLY A 328 -10.32 -5.04 7.29
C GLY A 328 -10.26 -4.92 5.77
N ILE A 329 -9.37 -4.05 5.27
CA ILE A 329 -9.23 -3.80 3.83
C ILE A 329 -8.44 -4.93 3.18
N ILE A 330 -8.91 -5.45 2.04
CA ILE A 330 -8.20 -6.39 1.18
C ILE A 330 -7.95 -5.74 -0.19
N PRO A 331 -8.95 -5.52 -1.08
CA PRO A 331 -8.73 -4.77 -2.30
C PRO A 331 -9.05 -3.28 -2.13
N ALA A 332 -8.34 -2.46 -2.87
CA ALA A 332 -8.69 -1.07 -3.15
C ALA A 332 -8.52 -0.79 -4.64
N LYS A 333 -9.35 0.07 -5.22
CA LYS A 333 -9.27 0.46 -6.63
C LYS A 333 -9.68 1.91 -6.82
N LEU A 334 -8.73 2.73 -7.29
CA LEU A 334 -8.93 4.15 -7.55
C LEU A 334 -9.28 4.37 -9.03
N ASP A 335 -10.41 4.99 -9.28
CA ASP A 335 -10.85 5.31 -10.63
C ASP A 335 -10.24 6.65 -11.10
N ALA A 336 -10.15 6.84 -12.41
CA ALA A 336 -9.56 8.05 -13.01
C ALA A 336 -10.32 9.36 -12.69
N ARG A 337 -11.53 9.28 -12.12
CA ARG A 337 -12.34 10.41 -11.67
C ARG A 337 -12.06 10.80 -10.22
N GLY A 338 -11.29 10.01 -9.49
CA GLY A 338 -10.96 10.22 -8.08
C GLY A 338 -11.95 9.58 -7.11
N VAL A 339 -12.57 8.47 -7.48
CA VAL A 339 -13.37 7.65 -6.56
C VAL A 339 -12.55 6.41 -6.19
N LEU A 340 -12.27 6.24 -4.90
CA LEU A 340 -11.58 5.05 -4.39
C LEU A 340 -12.63 4.05 -3.87
N PHE A 341 -12.71 2.88 -4.49
CA PHE A 341 -13.47 1.75 -4.00
C PHE A 341 -12.60 0.89 -3.10
N VAL A 342 -13.15 0.47 -1.96
CA VAL A 342 -12.47 -0.32 -0.94
C VAL A 342 -13.37 -1.45 -0.51
N GLY A 343 -12.85 -2.65 -0.48
CA GLY A 343 -13.58 -3.83 0.00
C GLY A 343 -12.76 -4.64 0.98
N GLY A 344 -13.40 -5.55 1.69
CA GLY A 344 -12.62 -6.36 2.59
C GLY A 344 -13.42 -7.35 3.43
N SER A 345 -12.72 -7.89 4.43
CA SER A 345 -13.21 -8.96 5.26
C SER A 345 -12.43 -9.04 6.57
N ASN A 346 -13.12 -9.50 7.62
CA ASN A 346 -12.52 -9.88 8.91
C ASN A 346 -12.24 -11.39 8.99
N ARG A 347 -12.31 -12.11 7.86
CA ARG A 347 -12.00 -13.53 7.81
C ARG A 347 -10.51 -13.78 8.06
N GLY A 348 -10.20 -14.63 9.02
CA GLY A 348 -8.85 -14.99 9.43
C GLY A 348 -8.44 -14.35 10.75
N TRP A 349 -8.58 -13.04 10.90
CA TRP A 349 -8.41 -12.31 12.15
C TRP A 349 -9.19 -11.02 12.18
N ALA A 350 -9.47 -10.53 13.38
CA ALA A 350 -10.24 -9.31 13.60
C ALA A 350 -9.51 -8.06 13.08
N SER A 351 -10.29 -7.06 12.70
CA SER A 351 -9.83 -5.72 12.39
C SER A 351 -10.44 -4.69 13.34
N ARG A 352 -10.02 -3.43 13.23
CA ARG A 352 -10.64 -2.32 13.98
C ARG A 352 -12.08 -2.08 13.53
N GLY A 353 -12.38 -2.22 12.24
CA GLY A 353 -13.75 -2.25 11.73
C GLY A 353 -14.47 -3.50 12.23
N ASN A 354 -15.67 -3.33 12.77
CA ASN A 354 -16.41 -4.39 13.48
C ASN A 354 -17.36 -5.20 12.59
N GLN A 355 -17.50 -4.83 11.30
CA GLN A 355 -18.31 -5.58 10.35
C GLN A 355 -17.52 -6.76 9.79
N PRO A 356 -18.16 -7.91 9.53
CA PRO A 356 -17.48 -9.07 8.96
C PRO A 356 -16.95 -8.82 7.54
N PHE A 357 -17.58 -7.93 6.80
CA PHE A 357 -17.22 -7.50 5.45
C PHE A 357 -17.92 -6.17 5.13
N SER A 358 -17.34 -5.42 4.18
CA SER A 358 -17.96 -4.20 3.63
C SER A 358 -17.47 -3.94 2.19
N PHE A 359 -18.20 -3.08 1.50
CA PHE A 359 -17.79 -2.45 0.27
C PHE A 359 -18.07 -0.96 0.38
N ASP A 360 -17.00 -0.17 0.37
CA ASP A 360 -17.06 1.26 0.62
C ASP A 360 -16.50 2.03 -0.59
N ARG A 361 -16.94 3.28 -0.76
CA ARG A 361 -16.31 4.23 -1.68
C ARG A 361 -15.86 5.46 -0.92
N VAL A 362 -14.75 6.02 -1.34
CA VAL A 362 -14.21 7.28 -0.82
C VAL A 362 -14.23 8.33 -1.91
N LYS A 363 -14.74 9.52 -1.58
CA LYS A 363 -14.74 10.69 -2.45
C LYS A 363 -14.06 11.88 -1.76
N TRP A 364 -13.19 12.55 -2.49
CA TRP A 364 -12.66 13.86 -2.09
C TRP A 364 -13.68 14.96 -2.38
N ASN A 365 -13.87 15.89 -1.45
CA ASN A 365 -14.88 16.96 -1.56
C ASN A 365 -14.36 18.25 -2.22
N GLY A 366 -13.14 18.23 -2.76
CA GLY A 366 -12.52 19.38 -3.42
C GLY A 366 -11.67 20.28 -2.51
N LYS A 367 -11.65 20.03 -1.19
CA LYS A 367 -10.80 20.77 -0.23
C LYS A 367 -9.54 19.97 0.08
N THR A 368 -8.38 20.59 -0.04
CA THR A 368 -7.10 19.95 0.26
C THR A 368 -6.71 20.23 1.71
N PRO A 369 -6.37 19.22 2.53
CA PRO A 369 -5.84 19.42 3.88
C PRO A 369 -4.46 20.07 3.85
N PHE A 370 -4.05 20.72 4.93
CA PHE A 370 -2.63 21.01 5.14
C PHE A 370 -1.91 19.73 5.54
N GLU A 371 -1.06 19.24 4.64
CA GLU A 371 -0.48 17.90 4.73
C GLU A 371 0.95 17.89 4.21
N MET A 372 1.78 16.98 4.77
CA MET A 372 3.09 16.63 4.23
C MET A 372 2.89 15.72 3.03
N VAL A 373 3.29 16.17 1.82
CA VAL A 373 3.08 15.41 0.57
C VAL A 373 4.19 14.40 0.34
N THR A 374 5.45 14.83 0.52
CA THR A 374 6.63 14.00 0.33
C THR A 374 7.66 14.21 1.42
N MET A 375 8.47 13.19 1.67
CA MET A 375 9.71 13.26 2.43
C MET A 375 10.77 12.56 1.60
N SER A 376 11.68 13.33 0.96
CA SER A 376 12.72 12.80 0.07
C SER A 376 14.10 12.93 0.69
N ALA A 377 14.94 11.89 0.53
CA ALA A 377 16.29 11.85 1.07
C ALA A 377 17.21 12.86 0.36
N LYS A 378 18.14 13.40 1.13
CA LYS A 378 19.26 14.24 0.69
C LYS A 378 20.55 13.72 1.33
N PRO A 379 21.75 14.12 0.84
CA PRO A 379 23.01 13.64 1.39
C PRO A 379 23.15 13.77 2.90
N ASP A 380 22.54 14.79 3.48
CA ASP A 380 22.67 15.17 4.89
C ASP A 380 21.30 15.42 5.57
N GLY A 381 20.22 14.80 5.09
CA GLY A 381 18.88 14.98 5.69
C GLY A 381 17.75 14.66 4.74
N PHE A 382 16.67 15.46 4.83
CA PHE A 382 15.47 15.29 4.02
C PHE A 382 14.95 16.60 3.47
N ASN A 383 14.21 16.52 2.36
CA ASN A 383 13.38 17.60 1.87
C ASN A 383 11.91 17.20 2.02
N LEU A 384 11.15 18.02 2.73
CA LEU A 384 9.71 17.85 2.89
C LEU A 384 8.98 18.78 1.91
N THR A 385 7.87 18.31 1.34
CA THR A 385 6.96 19.16 0.58
C THR A 385 5.57 19.13 1.20
N PHE A 386 4.82 20.24 1.05
CA PHE A 386 3.52 20.41 1.68
C PHE A 386 2.47 20.82 0.64
N THR A 387 1.21 20.57 0.94
CA THR A 387 0.08 20.88 0.06
C THR A 387 -0.11 22.39 -0.14
N GLU A 388 0.20 23.19 0.88
CA GLU A 388 0.10 24.66 0.85
C GLU A 388 1.33 25.32 1.53
N PRO A 389 1.52 26.65 1.38
CA PRO A 389 2.65 27.33 2.00
C PRO A 389 2.65 27.18 3.52
N VAL A 390 3.85 26.93 4.09
CA VAL A 390 4.08 26.85 5.53
C VAL A 390 4.27 28.25 6.14
N ASP A 391 3.99 28.38 7.43
CA ASP A 391 4.43 29.53 8.23
C ASP A 391 5.95 29.47 8.41
N ALA A 392 6.66 30.43 7.85
CA ALA A 392 8.12 30.42 7.79
C ALA A 392 8.76 30.37 9.18
N LYS A 393 8.14 30.97 10.21
CA LYS A 393 8.69 30.96 11.57
C LYS A 393 8.62 29.59 12.19
N SER A 394 7.46 28.94 12.16
CA SER A 394 7.28 27.60 12.74
C SER A 394 8.04 26.53 11.94
N ALA A 395 8.05 26.62 10.61
CA ALA A 395 8.69 25.63 9.77
C ALA A 395 10.23 25.74 9.70
N SER A 396 10.83 26.92 10.02
CA SER A 396 12.29 27.06 10.12
C SER A 396 12.82 26.78 11.53
N ASP A 397 11.99 26.55 12.51
CA ASP A 397 12.42 26.23 13.86
C ASP A 397 12.72 24.73 13.97
N PRO A 398 13.98 24.32 14.21
CA PRO A 398 14.33 22.91 14.41
C PRO A 398 13.55 22.24 15.55
N ALA A 399 13.08 22.99 16.57
CA ALA A 399 12.27 22.47 17.66
C ALA A 399 10.85 22.05 17.23
N SER A 400 10.42 22.44 16.03
CA SER A 400 9.16 21.98 15.43
C SER A 400 9.21 20.52 14.98
N TYR A 401 10.41 19.91 14.99
CA TYR A 401 10.65 18.55 14.48
C TYR A 401 11.35 17.70 15.54
N SER A 402 11.06 16.41 15.53
CA SER A 402 11.84 15.40 16.23
C SER A 402 11.97 14.15 15.37
N MET A 403 13.03 13.36 15.62
CA MET A 403 13.28 12.16 14.84
C MET A 403 13.80 11.03 15.73
N GLU A 404 13.29 9.83 15.49
CA GLU A 404 13.78 8.57 16.00
C GLU A 404 14.14 7.67 14.83
N ALA A 405 15.10 6.76 15.01
CA ALA A 405 15.43 5.79 13.98
C ALA A 405 15.70 4.42 14.58
N TRP A 406 15.38 3.37 13.83
CA TRP A 406 15.62 1.98 14.23
C TRP A 406 15.63 1.06 13.01
N THR A 407 16.07 -0.19 13.22
CA THR A 407 15.97 -1.25 12.22
C THR A 407 15.39 -2.53 12.85
N TYR A 408 15.38 -3.61 12.08
CA TYR A 408 14.85 -4.90 12.46
C TYR A 408 15.87 -6.00 12.24
N ILE A 409 15.78 -7.06 13.05
CA ILE A 409 16.60 -8.26 12.90
C ILE A 409 16.07 -9.07 11.73
N TYR A 410 16.97 -9.47 10.84
CA TYR A 410 16.71 -10.46 9.80
C TYR A 410 17.05 -11.85 10.36
N HIS A 411 16.05 -12.66 10.67
CA HIS A 411 16.19 -13.98 11.30
C HIS A 411 14.97 -14.88 11.03
N LYS A 412 15.10 -16.15 11.38
CA LYS A 412 14.04 -17.16 11.18
C LYS A 412 12.84 -17.04 12.12
N ASP A 413 12.97 -16.30 13.23
CA ASP A 413 11.89 -16.17 14.18
C ASP A 413 10.83 -15.20 13.65
N TYR A 414 9.63 -15.26 14.20
CA TYR A 414 8.50 -14.46 13.74
C TYR A 414 8.60 -13.01 14.20
N GLY A 415 8.69 -12.09 13.24
CA GLY A 415 8.83 -10.66 13.52
C GLY A 415 10.16 -10.29 14.18
N SER A 416 10.33 -9.03 14.51
CA SER A 416 11.51 -8.52 15.23
C SER A 416 11.12 -7.35 16.10
N PRO A 417 11.73 -7.20 17.28
CA PRO A 417 11.70 -5.92 17.98
C PRO A 417 12.42 -4.84 17.16
N GLU A 418 12.11 -3.60 17.45
CA GLU A 418 12.88 -2.45 16.98
C GLU A 418 14.26 -2.45 17.66
N VAL A 419 15.33 -2.50 16.87
CA VAL A 419 16.71 -2.58 17.36
C VAL A 419 17.59 -1.51 16.74
N ASP A 420 18.81 -1.37 17.26
CA ASP A 420 19.81 -0.38 16.80
C ASP A 420 19.22 1.04 16.78
N GLN A 421 18.54 1.38 17.86
CA GLN A 421 17.82 2.64 18.01
C GLN A 421 18.81 3.82 18.01
N ALA A 422 18.42 4.89 17.31
CA ALA A 422 19.15 6.16 17.23
C ALA A 422 18.17 7.33 17.36
N THR A 423 18.70 8.49 17.73
CA THR A 423 17.95 9.74 17.82
C THR A 423 18.64 10.78 16.92
N PRO A 424 18.39 10.77 15.62
CA PRO A 424 18.93 11.77 14.71
C PRO A 424 18.46 13.18 15.11
N ILE A 425 19.33 14.17 14.97
CA ILE A 425 19.08 15.55 15.43
C ILE A 425 18.85 16.45 14.24
N VAL A 426 17.73 17.15 14.19
CA VAL A 426 17.47 18.21 13.22
C VAL A 426 18.31 19.44 13.57
N LYS A 427 19.36 19.69 12.82
CA LYS A 427 20.31 20.80 13.05
C LYS A 427 19.81 22.12 12.49
N SER A 428 19.13 22.06 11.35
CA SER A 428 18.52 23.23 10.73
C SER A 428 17.32 22.84 9.87
N ALA A 429 16.39 23.78 9.74
CA ALA A 429 15.26 23.71 8.85
C ALA A 429 15.21 24.98 8.01
N THR A 430 15.14 24.86 6.69
CA THR A 430 15.15 26.00 5.77
C THR A 430 13.94 25.91 4.85
N VAL A 431 13.07 26.93 4.92
CA VAL A 431 11.91 27.05 4.02
C VAL A 431 12.39 27.53 2.65
N ALA A 432 11.98 26.85 1.60
CA ALA A 432 12.30 27.23 0.24
C ALA A 432 11.51 28.49 -0.21
N PRO A 433 11.95 29.19 -1.27
CA PRO A 433 11.27 30.40 -1.75
C PRO A 433 9.81 30.22 -2.17
N ASP A 434 9.42 29.00 -2.56
CA ASP A 434 8.02 28.63 -2.91
C ASP A 434 7.09 28.58 -1.69
N GLY A 435 7.67 28.59 -0.48
CA GLY A 435 6.96 28.44 0.78
C GLY A 435 6.37 27.05 1.02
N LYS A 436 6.51 26.10 0.08
CA LYS A 436 5.91 24.77 0.15
C LYS A 436 6.89 23.65 0.41
N SER A 437 8.17 23.96 0.51
CA SER A 437 9.22 22.98 0.76
C SER A 437 10.06 23.40 1.96
N VAL A 438 10.49 22.41 2.76
CA VAL A 438 11.38 22.59 3.89
C VAL A 438 12.54 21.62 3.80
N ARG A 439 13.76 22.15 3.75
CA ARG A 439 15.00 21.38 3.78
C ARG A 439 15.43 21.18 5.22
N LEU A 440 15.50 19.93 5.67
CA LEU A 440 16.02 19.54 6.98
C LEU A 440 17.46 19.02 6.83
N VAL A 441 18.41 19.59 7.57
CA VAL A 441 19.74 19.02 7.78
C VAL A 441 19.75 18.24 9.07
N ILE A 442 20.18 16.98 9.01
CA ILE A 442 20.05 16.02 10.11
C ILE A 442 21.41 15.39 10.41
N GLU A 443 21.83 15.47 11.65
CA GLU A 443 22.98 14.75 12.18
C GLU A 443 22.53 13.36 12.66
N GLY A 444 23.30 12.32 12.29
CA GLY A 444 23.04 10.95 12.75
C GLY A 444 22.09 10.14 11.88
N LEU A 445 21.99 10.43 10.56
CA LEU A 445 21.30 9.55 9.61
C LEU A 445 21.95 8.16 9.57
N VAL A 446 21.15 7.11 9.56
CA VAL A 446 21.60 5.72 9.55
C VAL A 446 20.96 4.94 8.40
N ARG A 447 21.79 4.42 7.46
CA ARG A 447 21.30 3.54 6.38
C ARG A 447 20.68 2.25 6.93
N GLY A 448 19.66 1.75 6.26
CA GLY A 448 18.95 0.54 6.65
C GLY A 448 18.00 0.71 7.82
N HIS A 449 17.74 1.96 8.22
CA HIS A 449 16.81 2.29 9.32
C HIS A 449 15.54 2.93 8.80
N VAL A 450 14.47 2.72 9.54
CA VAL A 450 13.28 3.58 9.49
C VAL A 450 13.59 4.85 10.26
N HIS A 451 13.33 6.01 9.66
CA HIS A 451 13.43 7.32 10.29
C HIS A 451 12.01 7.84 10.53
N HIS A 452 11.59 7.89 11.77
CA HIS A 452 10.28 8.39 12.19
C HIS A 452 10.39 9.88 12.48
N LEU A 453 9.99 10.69 11.51
CA LEU A 453 9.87 12.14 11.64
C LEU A 453 8.53 12.49 12.29
N LYS A 454 8.56 13.36 13.29
CA LYS A 454 7.40 14.04 13.88
C LYS A 454 7.57 15.55 13.66
N ALA A 455 6.54 16.21 13.13
CA ALA A 455 6.55 17.63 12.80
C ALA A 455 5.33 18.40 13.38
N PRO A 456 4.97 18.21 14.68
CA PRO A 456 3.76 18.79 15.26
C PRO A 456 3.83 20.32 15.40
N GLY A 457 5.03 20.90 15.37
CA GLY A 457 5.23 22.36 15.46
C GLY A 457 4.98 23.11 14.15
N VAL A 458 4.98 22.41 13.01
CA VAL A 458 4.82 23.03 11.69
C VAL A 458 3.37 23.47 11.47
N LYS A 459 3.20 24.72 11.01
CA LYS A 459 1.91 25.30 10.65
C LYS A 459 1.91 25.76 9.20
N SER A 460 0.72 25.84 8.61
CA SER A 460 0.54 26.54 7.33
C SER A 460 0.61 28.07 7.53
N ALA A 461 0.80 28.80 6.45
CA ALA A 461 0.75 30.25 6.45
C ALA A 461 -0.63 30.78 6.90
N SER A 462 -1.69 29.99 6.79
CA SER A 462 -3.05 30.28 7.29
C SER A 462 -3.26 29.91 8.76
N GLY A 463 -2.26 29.25 9.42
CA GLY A 463 -2.30 28.87 10.83
C GLY A 463 -2.86 27.45 11.10
N LEU A 464 -3.12 26.65 10.08
CA LEU A 464 -3.55 25.26 10.24
C LEU A 464 -2.37 24.39 10.76
N THR A 465 -2.66 23.40 11.60
CA THR A 465 -1.71 22.33 11.94
C THR A 465 -1.76 21.25 10.87
N LEU A 466 -0.68 20.48 10.71
CA LEU A 466 -0.69 19.31 9.84
C LEU A 466 -1.82 18.36 10.25
N TRP A 467 -2.52 17.79 9.27
CA TRP A 467 -3.53 16.76 9.52
C TRP A 467 -2.86 15.49 10.05
N HIS A 468 -1.77 15.05 9.40
CA HIS A 468 -0.92 13.96 9.88
C HIS A 468 0.53 14.47 10.04
N PRO A 469 0.98 14.74 11.28
CA PRO A 469 2.29 15.34 11.53
C PRO A 469 3.45 14.33 11.54
N GLU A 470 3.23 13.08 11.14
CA GLU A 470 4.21 12.01 11.24
C GLU A 470 4.50 11.36 9.89
N ALA A 471 5.76 10.97 9.68
CA ALA A 471 6.22 10.21 8.53
C ALA A 471 7.24 9.15 8.94
N PHE A 472 7.14 7.95 8.39
CA PHE A 472 8.09 6.85 8.61
C PHE A 472 8.85 6.61 7.31
N TYR A 473 10.09 7.09 7.22
CA TYR A 473 10.91 6.97 6.04
C TYR A 473 11.90 5.81 6.16
N THR A 474 11.91 4.90 5.19
CA THR A 474 12.88 3.80 5.08
C THR A 474 14.09 4.28 4.29
N LEU A 475 15.24 4.48 4.95
CA LEU A 475 16.46 5.00 4.34
C LEU A 475 17.39 3.85 3.92
N ASN A 476 17.21 3.30 2.74
CA ASN A 476 18.06 2.24 2.19
C ASN A 476 19.40 2.77 1.69
N GLU A 477 19.38 3.92 1.01
CA GLU A 477 20.54 4.57 0.40
C GLU A 477 20.54 6.07 0.71
N ILE A 478 21.73 6.63 0.95
CA ILE A 478 21.91 8.07 1.06
C ILE A 478 22.33 8.58 -0.32
N PRO A 479 21.59 9.55 -0.93
CA PRO A 479 21.99 10.13 -2.21
C PRO A 479 23.35 10.85 -2.07
N GLN A 480 24.12 10.90 -3.16
CA GLN A 480 25.40 11.59 -3.26
C GLN A 480 25.22 13.09 -3.47
#